data_48fb5dccdc3a22cf41f9f1317a214752
#
_entry.id   48fb5dccdc3a22cf41f9f1317a214752
#
_cell.length_a   1.000
_cell.length_b   1.000
_cell.length_c   1.000
_cell.angle_alpha   90.00
_cell.angle_beta   90.00
_cell.angle_gamma   90.00
#
_symmetry.space_group_name_H-M   'P 1'
#
loop_
_entity.id
_entity.type
_entity.pdbx_description
1 polymer ?
#
loop_
_entity_poly.entity_id
_entity_poly.type
_entity_poly.pdbx_seq_one_letter_code
_entity_poly.pdbx_strand_id
1 'polypeptide(L)'
;MREIPPFEFENWAVIALGGIPNKAQVGDMGIDGRIYPVSATPKKKEGELEFMDVWYPIQVKQKDKVGRPDIDSFEAVMMREDRNKGFFVSFDYSADAISEIQAFFKKTGKSIIALTVKDILDEQIAHKLT
;
A
#
# COMPACT_ATOMS: atom_id res chain seq x y z
N MET A 1 -6.83 -9.31 -15.07
CA MET A 1 -6.70 -8.80 -13.70
C MET A 1 -8.02 -8.46 -13.03
N ARG A 2 -8.95 -7.87 -13.76
CA ARG A 2 -10.25 -7.52 -13.14
C ARG A 2 -11.10 -8.73 -12.79
N GLU A 3 -10.84 -9.86 -13.42
CA GLU A 3 -11.64 -11.07 -13.21
C GLU A 3 -11.03 -12.03 -12.20
N ILE A 4 -9.87 -11.70 -11.68
CA ILE A 4 -9.24 -12.51 -10.64
C ILE A 4 -10.03 -12.34 -9.34
N PRO A 5 -10.25 -13.41 -8.57
CA PRO A 5 -10.91 -13.26 -7.28
C PRO A 5 -10.23 -12.20 -6.42
N PRO A 6 -11.00 -11.39 -5.71
CA PRO A 6 -10.43 -10.25 -4.97
C PRO A 6 -9.28 -10.61 -4.04
N PHE A 7 -9.38 -11.73 -3.32
CA PHE A 7 -8.33 -12.10 -2.39
C PHE A 7 -7.02 -12.43 -3.12
N GLU A 8 -7.12 -13.11 -4.26
CA GLU A 8 -5.94 -13.42 -5.04
C GLU A 8 -5.32 -12.17 -5.65
N PHE A 9 -6.17 -11.23 -6.08
CA PHE A 9 -5.70 -9.96 -6.61
C PHE A 9 -4.95 -9.17 -5.54
N GLU A 10 -5.50 -9.11 -4.34
CA GLU A 10 -4.87 -8.41 -3.24
C GLU A 10 -3.51 -9.03 -2.91
N ASN A 11 -3.46 -10.33 -2.80
CA ASN A 11 -2.21 -11.02 -2.51
C ASN A 11 -1.16 -10.78 -3.58
N TRP A 12 -1.57 -10.85 -4.84
CA TRP A 12 -0.66 -10.58 -5.93
C TRP A 12 -0.07 -9.18 -5.83
N ALA A 13 -0.91 -8.19 -5.61
CA ALA A 13 -0.46 -6.81 -5.55
C ALA A 13 0.50 -6.58 -4.39
N VAL A 14 0.19 -7.12 -3.23
CA VAL A 14 1.03 -6.96 -2.04
C VAL A 14 2.40 -7.61 -2.26
N ILE A 15 2.40 -8.84 -2.80
CA ILE A 15 3.65 -9.56 -3.05
C ILE A 15 4.47 -8.85 -4.12
N ALA A 16 3.82 -8.33 -5.15
CA ALA A 16 4.51 -7.61 -6.22
C ALA A 16 5.23 -6.36 -5.71
N LEU A 17 4.72 -5.76 -4.64
CA LEU A 17 5.36 -4.61 -4.02
C LEU A 17 6.44 -5.00 -3.01
N GLY A 18 6.64 -6.29 -2.79
CA GLY A 18 7.60 -6.76 -1.81
C GLY A 18 7.05 -6.77 -0.39
N GLY A 19 5.72 -6.69 -0.27
CA GLY A 19 5.08 -6.70 1.04
C GLY A 19 4.70 -8.09 1.49
N ILE A 20 4.16 -8.14 2.69
CA ILE A 20 3.67 -9.38 3.30
C ILE A 20 2.15 -9.28 3.38
N PRO A 21 1.41 -10.18 2.71
CA PRO A 21 -0.04 -10.15 2.75
C PRO A 21 -0.56 -10.48 4.15
N ASN A 22 -1.68 -9.88 4.51
CA ASN A 22 -2.36 -10.24 5.74
C ASN A 22 -3.00 -11.61 5.57
N LYS A 23 -2.81 -12.45 6.56
CA LYS A 23 -3.38 -13.79 6.52
C LYS A 23 -4.87 -13.78 6.83
N ALA A 24 -5.29 -12.88 7.68
CA ALA A 24 -6.69 -12.75 8.03
C ALA A 24 -7.33 -11.71 7.15
N GLN A 25 -8.41 -12.06 6.49
CA GLN A 25 -9.14 -11.12 5.64
C GLN A 25 -10.03 -10.21 6.45
N VAL A 26 -10.23 -10.54 7.70
CA VAL A 26 -11.17 -9.84 8.57
C VAL A 26 -10.38 -9.20 9.69
N GLY A 27 -10.69 -7.94 9.98
CA GLY A 27 -10.18 -7.31 11.18
C GLY A 27 -9.04 -6.35 11.00
N ASP A 28 -8.45 -6.25 9.82
CA ASP A 28 -7.36 -5.29 9.61
C ASP A 28 -7.81 -4.00 8.93
N MET A 29 -9.10 -3.80 8.82
CA MET A 29 -9.72 -2.52 8.50
C MET A 29 -8.93 -1.63 7.54
N GLY A 30 -8.84 -2.06 6.29
CA GLY A 30 -8.21 -1.25 5.25
C GLY A 30 -6.73 -1.52 5.05
N ILE A 31 -6.18 -2.55 5.70
CA ILE A 31 -4.79 -2.95 5.49
C ILE A 31 -4.77 -4.33 4.88
N ASP A 32 -4.34 -4.42 3.63
CA ASP A 32 -4.27 -5.70 2.93
C ASP A 32 -2.90 -6.34 3.04
N GLY A 33 -1.90 -5.56 3.40
CA GLY A 33 -0.55 -6.06 3.59
C GLY A 33 0.34 -4.99 4.18
N ARG A 34 1.59 -5.37 4.46
CA ARG A 34 2.58 -4.47 5.04
C ARG A 34 3.90 -4.60 4.32
N ILE A 35 4.57 -3.46 4.14
CA ILE A 35 5.93 -3.44 3.61
C ILE A 35 6.86 -3.08 4.75
N TYR A 36 7.89 -3.89 4.94
CA TYR A 36 8.96 -3.59 5.90
C TYR A 36 10.17 -3.12 5.11
N PRO A 37 10.60 -1.86 5.31
CA PRO A 37 11.76 -1.35 4.57
C PRO A 37 13.01 -2.19 4.84
N VAL A 38 13.87 -2.27 3.85
CA VAL A 38 15.12 -3.02 3.99
C VAL A 38 15.93 -2.53 5.18
N SER A 39 15.92 -1.21 5.38
CA SER A 39 16.66 -0.60 6.49
C SER A 39 16.13 -1.03 7.86
N ALA A 40 14.90 -1.53 7.90
CA ALA A 40 14.28 -1.99 9.14
C ALA A 40 14.40 -3.51 9.30
N THR A 41 15.07 -4.18 8.39
CA THR A 41 15.29 -5.61 8.51
C THR A 41 16.12 -5.90 9.75
N PRO A 42 15.61 -6.68 10.69
CA PRO A 42 16.28 -6.89 11.95
C PRO A 42 17.62 -7.58 11.77
N LYS A 43 18.63 -7.08 12.46
CA LYS A 43 19.91 -7.74 12.50
C LYS A 43 20.08 -8.55 13.76
N LYS A 44 19.00 -8.76 14.47
CA LYS A 44 18.91 -9.67 15.60
C LYS A 44 19.76 -9.28 16.79
N LYS A 45 19.82 -8.01 17.08
CA LYS A 45 20.48 -7.54 18.30
C LYS A 45 19.44 -7.12 19.31
N GLU A 46 19.84 -7.03 20.54
CA GLU A 46 18.93 -6.57 21.57
C GLU A 46 18.47 -5.15 21.29
N GLY A 47 17.22 -4.88 21.59
CA GLY A 47 16.65 -3.57 21.37
C GLY A 47 16.18 -3.31 19.96
N GLU A 48 16.35 -4.25 19.06
CA GLU A 48 15.97 -4.08 17.67
C GLU A 48 14.48 -4.31 17.41
N LEU A 49 13.72 -4.63 18.43
CA LEU A 49 12.28 -4.74 18.28
C LEU A 49 11.69 -3.44 17.78
N GLU A 50 12.35 -2.32 18.04
CA GLU A 50 11.89 -1.04 17.57
C GLU A 50 11.86 -0.97 16.05
N PHE A 51 12.76 -1.66 15.38
CA PHE A 51 12.80 -1.68 13.92
C PHE A 51 11.64 -2.46 13.32
N MET A 52 11.08 -3.38 14.11
CA MET A 52 9.92 -4.15 13.65
C MET A 52 8.67 -3.29 13.57
N ASP A 53 8.69 -2.13 14.23
CA ASP A 53 7.56 -1.22 14.17
C ASP A 53 7.58 -0.32 12.94
N VAL A 54 8.66 -0.35 12.17
CA VAL A 54 8.74 0.44 10.96
C VAL A 54 8.15 -0.37 9.80
N TRP A 55 6.93 -0.02 9.44
CA TRP A 55 6.26 -0.69 8.34
C TRP A 55 5.29 0.29 7.69
N TYR A 56 4.89 -0.02 6.47
CA TYR A 56 3.96 0.81 5.73
C TYR A 56 2.75 -0.01 5.30
N PRO A 57 1.54 0.52 5.47
CA PRO A 57 0.34 -0.21 5.07
C PRO A 57 0.18 -0.22 3.56
N ILE A 58 -0.39 -1.30 3.06
CA ILE A 58 -0.77 -1.44 1.66
C ILE A 58 -2.27 -1.67 1.62
N GLN A 59 -2.97 -0.90 0.81
CA GLN A 59 -4.38 -1.16 0.53
C GLN A 59 -4.55 -1.39 -0.97
N VAL A 60 -5.36 -2.37 -1.30
CA VAL A 60 -5.61 -2.75 -2.69
C VAL A 60 -7.11 -2.67 -2.94
N LYS A 61 -7.50 -2.01 -4.02
CA LYS A 61 -8.88 -1.94 -4.45
C LYS A 61 -8.98 -2.42 -5.87
N GLN A 62 -9.72 -3.51 -6.07
CA GLN A 62 -9.95 -4.05 -7.40
C GLN A 62 -11.13 -3.33 -8.04
N LYS A 63 -10.91 -2.06 -8.38
CA LYS A 63 -11.95 -1.25 -9.00
C LYS A 63 -11.33 -0.42 -10.12
N ASP A 64 -12.16 -0.04 -11.07
CA ASP A 64 -11.70 0.66 -12.26
C ASP A 64 -11.09 2.01 -11.94
N LYS A 65 -11.66 2.72 -11.00
CA LYS A 65 -11.18 4.04 -10.65
C LYS A 65 -11.41 4.32 -9.17
N VAL A 66 -10.35 4.57 -8.45
CA VAL A 66 -10.41 4.96 -7.04
C VAL A 66 -10.78 6.42 -6.96
N GLY A 67 -11.76 6.73 -6.11
CA GLY A 67 -12.18 8.10 -5.87
C GLY A 67 -11.67 8.62 -4.54
N ARG A 68 -11.99 9.89 -4.28
CA ARG A 68 -11.58 10.52 -3.04
C ARG A 68 -12.03 9.77 -1.79
N PRO A 69 -13.27 9.22 -1.73
CA PRO A 69 -13.68 8.49 -0.51
C PRO A 69 -12.77 7.34 -0.16
N ASP A 70 -12.22 6.64 -1.17
CA ASP A 70 -11.29 5.55 -0.92
C ASP A 70 -10.00 6.09 -0.30
N ILE A 71 -9.54 7.23 -0.78
CA ILE A 71 -8.32 7.86 -0.26
C ILE A 71 -8.57 8.36 1.16
N ASP A 72 -9.72 8.99 1.41
CA ASP A 72 -10.08 9.45 2.76
C ASP A 72 -10.04 8.30 3.76
N SER A 73 -10.56 7.15 3.36
CA SER A 73 -10.55 5.96 4.21
C SER A 73 -9.13 5.49 4.52
N PHE A 74 -8.26 5.53 3.52
CA PHE A 74 -6.88 5.11 3.73
C PHE A 74 -6.10 6.12 4.58
N GLU A 75 -6.41 7.41 4.43
CA GLU A 75 -5.82 8.43 5.31
C GLU A 75 -6.15 8.14 6.77
N ALA A 76 -7.40 7.74 7.03
CA ALA A 76 -7.81 7.40 8.39
C ALA A 76 -7.00 6.21 8.92
N VAL A 77 -6.71 5.22 8.06
CA VAL A 77 -5.86 4.10 8.45
C VAL A 77 -4.47 4.59 8.82
N MET A 78 -3.89 5.45 8.00
CA MET A 78 -2.55 5.96 8.26
C MET A 78 -2.48 6.78 9.54
N MET A 79 -3.52 7.56 9.81
CA MET A 79 -3.57 8.33 11.05
C MET A 79 -3.75 7.43 12.26
N ARG A 80 -4.62 6.43 12.15
CA ARG A 80 -4.85 5.48 13.24
C ARG A 80 -3.59 4.69 13.59
N GLU A 81 -2.84 4.26 12.56
CA GLU A 81 -1.63 3.47 12.75
C GLU A 81 -0.39 4.32 12.89
N ASP A 82 -0.53 5.62 12.75
CA ASP A 82 0.57 6.58 12.83
C ASP A 82 1.70 6.21 11.86
N ARG A 83 1.32 6.00 10.60
CA ARG A 83 2.29 5.69 9.54
C ARG A 83 2.46 6.90 8.66
N ASN A 84 3.70 7.21 8.29
CA ASN A 84 4.00 8.39 7.47
C ASN A 84 4.07 8.08 5.98
N LYS A 85 3.93 6.83 5.60
CA LYS A 85 3.91 6.42 4.20
C LYS A 85 2.96 5.25 4.06
N GLY A 86 2.18 5.23 2.99
CA GLY A 86 1.30 4.12 2.68
C GLY A 86 1.26 3.89 1.18
N PHE A 87 0.90 2.69 0.78
CA PHE A 87 0.83 2.30 -0.63
C PHE A 87 -0.60 1.91 -0.97
N PHE A 88 -1.08 2.42 -2.08
CA PHE A 88 -2.42 2.12 -2.56
C PHE A 88 -2.31 1.57 -3.98
N VAL A 89 -3.01 0.47 -4.26
CA VAL A 89 -2.98 -0.17 -5.58
C VAL A 89 -4.39 -0.27 -6.13
N SER A 90 -4.59 0.14 -7.37
CA SER A 90 -5.84 -0.03 -8.08
C SER A 90 -5.58 0.08 -9.58
N PHE A 91 -6.64 0.10 -10.39
CA PHE A 91 -6.47 0.22 -11.83
C PHE A 91 -6.28 1.66 -12.27
N ASP A 92 -6.97 2.61 -11.63
CA ASP A 92 -6.85 4.02 -11.97
C ASP A 92 -7.33 4.87 -10.80
N TYR A 93 -7.09 6.17 -10.87
CA TYR A 93 -7.44 7.12 -9.82
C TYR A 93 -8.09 8.35 -10.41
N SER A 94 -9.13 8.85 -9.75
CA SER A 94 -9.77 10.08 -10.20
C SER A 94 -8.88 11.29 -9.90
N ALA A 95 -9.17 12.41 -10.56
CA ALA A 95 -8.45 13.65 -10.30
C ALA A 95 -8.62 14.08 -8.84
N ASP A 96 -9.81 13.88 -8.29
CA ASP A 96 -10.08 14.23 -6.89
C ASP A 96 -9.25 13.37 -5.94
N ALA A 97 -9.07 12.08 -6.25
CA ALA A 97 -8.25 11.20 -5.44
C ALA A 97 -6.81 11.67 -5.42
N ILE A 98 -6.27 12.00 -6.59
CA ILE A 98 -4.88 12.48 -6.70
C ILE A 98 -4.71 13.81 -5.96
N SER A 99 -5.68 14.72 -6.10
CA SER A 99 -5.63 16.00 -5.40
C SER A 99 -5.64 15.82 -3.90
N GLU A 100 -6.45 14.88 -3.41
CA GLU A 100 -6.52 14.62 -1.99
C GLU A 100 -5.22 14.04 -1.45
N ILE A 101 -4.55 13.17 -2.22
CA ILE A 101 -3.25 12.63 -1.84
C ILE A 101 -2.25 13.76 -1.64
N GLN A 102 -2.24 14.72 -2.57
CA GLN A 102 -1.34 15.86 -2.48
C GLN A 102 -1.67 16.77 -1.29
N ALA A 103 -2.96 17.01 -1.06
CA ALA A 103 -3.41 17.82 0.06
C ALA A 103 -3.05 17.18 1.40
N PHE A 104 -3.20 15.86 1.49
CA PHE A 104 -2.88 15.12 2.70
C PHE A 104 -1.40 15.26 3.05
N PHE A 105 -0.53 15.15 2.03
CA PHE A 105 0.90 15.32 2.25
C PHE A 105 1.22 16.73 2.74
N LYS A 106 0.64 17.75 2.10
CA LYS A 106 0.89 19.14 2.50
C LYS A 106 0.41 19.40 3.92
N LYS A 107 -0.68 18.78 4.32
CA LYS A 107 -1.29 19.02 5.62
C LYS A 107 -0.59 18.25 6.74
N THR A 108 -0.18 17.03 6.49
CA THR A 108 0.31 16.13 7.54
C THR A 108 1.75 15.69 7.37
N GLY A 109 2.31 15.83 6.19
CA GLY A 109 3.62 15.28 5.87
C GLY A 109 3.58 13.79 5.53
N LYS A 110 2.39 13.18 5.57
CA LYS A 110 2.24 11.76 5.29
C LYS A 110 2.00 11.55 3.81
N SER A 111 2.67 10.55 3.23
CA SER A 111 2.65 10.29 1.80
C SER A 111 1.84 9.05 1.48
N ILE A 112 0.95 9.15 0.49
CA ILE A 112 0.29 7.99 -0.08
C ILE A 112 0.85 7.81 -1.48
N ILE A 113 1.43 6.64 -1.73
CA ILE A 113 1.99 6.32 -3.04
C ILE A 113 0.93 5.52 -3.78
N ALA A 114 0.31 6.16 -4.79
CA ALA A 114 -0.75 5.56 -5.58
C ALA A 114 -0.13 4.87 -6.79
N LEU A 115 -0.33 3.58 -6.89
CA LEU A 115 0.20 2.78 -7.97
C LEU A 115 -0.94 2.13 -8.74
N THR A 116 -0.76 2.00 -10.05
CA THR A 116 -1.72 1.26 -10.87
C THR A 116 -1.19 -0.15 -11.10
N VAL A 117 -2.10 -1.04 -11.48
CA VAL A 117 -1.72 -2.39 -11.89
C VAL A 117 -0.71 -2.31 -13.04
N LYS A 118 -0.92 -1.37 -13.96
CA LYS A 118 0.00 -1.18 -15.08
C LYS A 118 1.39 -0.81 -14.60
N ASP A 119 1.50 0.07 -13.62
CA ASP A 119 2.80 0.46 -13.06
C ASP A 119 3.54 -0.77 -12.52
N ILE A 120 2.83 -1.63 -11.81
CA ILE A 120 3.43 -2.82 -11.21
C ILE A 120 3.88 -3.79 -12.28
N LEU A 121 3.04 -4.01 -13.30
CA LEU A 121 3.37 -4.93 -14.38
C LEU A 121 4.55 -4.43 -15.19
N ASP A 122 4.62 -3.13 -15.47
CA ASP A 122 5.72 -2.53 -16.21
C ASP A 122 7.03 -2.71 -15.44
N GLU A 123 6.99 -2.53 -14.13
CA GLU A 123 8.15 -2.72 -13.28
C GLU A 123 8.63 -4.17 -13.30
N GLN A 124 7.71 -5.12 -13.24
CA GLN A 124 8.05 -6.54 -13.28
C GLN A 124 8.71 -6.91 -14.62
N ILE A 125 8.20 -6.36 -15.72
CA ILE A 125 8.77 -6.60 -17.02
C ILE A 125 10.18 -6.03 -17.08
N ALA A 126 10.37 -4.82 -16.58
CA ALA A 126 11.67 -4.19 -16.56
C ALA A 126 12.70 -5.04 -15.81
N HIS A 127 12.29 -5.61 -14.68
CA HIS A 127 13.16 -6.50 -13.91
C HIS A 127 13.54 -7.75 -14.68
N LYS A 128 12.60 -8.30 -15.45
CA LYS A 128 12.89 -9.50 -16.22
C LYS A 128 13.83 -9.23 -17.38
N LEU A 129 13.83 -8.01 -17.90
CA LEU A 129 14.67 -7.65 -19.03
C LEU A 129 16.07 -7.23 -18.60
N THR A 130 16.27 -7.00 -17.34
CA THR A 130 17.59 -6.67 -16.83
C THR A 130 18.26 -7.90 -16.21
#